data_91d6e7c4e618de05b2c4d14467f51ac8
#
_entry.id   91d6e7c4e618de05b2c4d14467f51ac8
#
_cell.length_a   1.000
_cell.length_b   1.000
_cell.length_c   1.000
_cell.angle_alpha   90.00
_cell.angle_beta   90.00
_cell.angle_gamma   90.00
#
_symmetry.space_group_name_H-M   'P 1'
#
loop_
_entity.id
_entity.type
_entity.pdbx_description
1 polymer ?
#
loop_
_entity_poly.entity_id
_entity_poly.type
_entity_poly.pdbx_seq_one_letter_code
_entity_poly.pdbx_strand_id
1 'polypeptide(L)'
;MQKKKISIVAGDMVGFSRLIEEDEINTLKRQKIIIKDIIDPKLSKNNGKLIKTTGDGFLAVFENCDESLSFSIEIQNQIIDQEKIIIPEKKIWYRIGINYGEIILENDDIFGNEVNIASRVESICEPGGISITSSVKQNLKTDNIKLKNIGYQVLKNIKKPVEVYQLNLKDKNLDLDLTESDQEIRYCLSQDHTTIAYAKFGSGPPLIKAPNFMTSLEHDWRSPIWKHYFNFFGSSHSFYRFDQRGNGFSDWEPQNISFDNFVDDLDAVVNDAKLENFPLFALSQGTAVSIAYAAKYPRKVSKLIILGGYARGRAFRMKANDFQKISSMDEAMILNGWEQENPAFRQFFASSFLPEASKEQMDSFNNIMKFTTSATNAAKILRVNDQINVVETLKKIEIPSLILHAEKDMRVPFTEGEFLAKHLKNSKLVSLPSSNHIILEQEDCWPIVQKEIMEFLKS
;
A
#
# COMPACT_ATOMS: atom_id res chain seq x y z
N MET A 1 33.75 19.77 9.89
CA MET A 1 32.69 18.92 9.29
C MET A 1 33.31 17.89 8.38
N GLN A 2 33.22 16.62 8.73
CA GLN A 2 33.77 15.53 7.93
C GLN A 2 32.57 14.69 7.40
N LYS A 3 32.54 14.42 6.10
CA LYS A 3 31.56 13.53 5.49
C LYS A 3 32.04 12.09 5.54
N LYS A 4 31.18 11.16 5.95
CA LYS A 4 31.50 9.74 6.04
C LYS A 4 30.28 8.90 5.70
N LYS A 5 30.46 7.81 4.93
CA LYS A 5 29.45 6.77 4.76
C LYS A 5 29.51 5.81 5.94
N ILE A 6 28.34 5.55 6.56
CA ILE A 6 28.28 4.82 7.83
C ILE A 6 26.91 4.18 7.98
N SER A 7 26.81 3.10 8.74
CA SER A 7 25.54 2.50 9.14
C SER A 7 25.01 3.16 10.41
N ILE A 8 23.75 3.57 10.40
CA ILE A 8 23.08 4.32 11.46
C ILE A 8 21.98 3.42 12.02
N VAL A 9 21.96 3.23 13.32
CA VAL A 9 20.95 2.48 14.05
C VAL A 9 20.18 3.44 14.95
N ALA A 10 18.87 3.54 14.73
CA ALA A 10 17.94 4.21 15.62
C ALA A 10 17.11 3.17 16.36
N GLY A 11 17.01 3.27 17.66
CA GLY A 11 16.17 2.39 18.49
C GLY A 11 15.29 3.20 19.39
N ASP A 12 14.02 2.78 19.58
CA ASP A 12 13.04 3.47 20.40
C ASP A 12 12.16 2.49 21.18
N MET A 13 11.80 2.84 22.41
CA MET A 13 10.99 2.00 23.30
C MET A 13 9.51 2.20 23.02
N VAL A 14 8.81 1.13 22.70
CA VAL A 14 7.39 1.14 22.37
C VAL A 14 6.53 1.50 23.57
N GLY A 15 5.73 2.56 23.45
CA GLY A 15 4.76 2.96 24.47
C GLY A 15 5.37 3.41 25.80
N PHE A 16 6.56 4.01 25.77
CA PHE A 16 7.27 4.48 26.96
C PHE A 16 6.40 5.36 27.86
N SER A 17 5.71 6.36 27.29
CA SER A 17 4.84 7.26 28.06
C SER A 17 3.77 6.51 28.83
N ARG A 18 3.14 5.48 28.23
CA ARG A 18 2.15 4.62 28.90
C ARG A 18 2.78 3.79 30.02
N LEU A 19 3.92 3.18 29.77
CA LEU A 19 4.64 2.39 30.77
C LEU A 19 5.09 3.23 31.98
N ILE A 20 5.51 4.47 31.74
CA ILE A 20 5.85 5.44 32.78
C ILE A 20 4.61 5.84 33.57
N GLU A 21 3.49 6.11 32.92
CA GLU A 21 2.23 6.46 33.60
C GLU A 21 1.72 5.32 34.52
N GLU A 22 1.89 4.06 34.07
CA GLU A 22 1.49 2.89 34.84
C GLU A 22 2.44 2.55 36.01
N ASP A 23 3.78 2.67 35.80
CA ASP A 23 4.82 2.36 36.81
C ASP A 23 6.16 3.02 36.45
N GLU A 24 6.29 4.29 36.80
CA GLU A 24 7.46 5.11 36.45
C GLU A 24 8.78 4.53 36.99
N ILE A 25 8.82 4.20 38.26
CA ILE A 25 10.06 3.77 38.95
C ILE A 25 10.56 2.45 38.35
N ASN A 26 9.68 1.47 38.17
CA ASN A 26 10.08 0.16 37.66
C ASN A 26 10.41 0.21 36.18
N THR A 27 9.66 0.98 35.40
CA THR A 27 9.95 1.19 33.94
C THR A 27 11.34 1.81 33.76
N LEU A 28 11.66 2.87 34.49
CA LEU A 28 12.99 3.51 34.43
C LEU A 28 14.13 2.59 34.88
N LYS A 29 13.91 1.78 35.93
CA LYS A 29 14.89 0.79 36.38
C LYS A 29 15.17 -0.25 35.30
N ARG A 30 14.13 -0.81 34.68
CA ARG A 30 14.25 -1.83 33.63
C ARG A 30 14.91 -1.25 32.39
N GLN A 31 14.54 -0.03 31.99
CA GLN A 31 15.19 0.67 30.87
C GLN A 31 16.71 0.84 31.12
N LYS A 32 17.10 1.30 32.32
CA LYS A 32 18.52 1.45 32.68
C LYS A 32 19.28 0.13 32.63
N ILE A 33 18.67 -0.96 33.07
CA ILE A 33 19.22 -2.32 32.98
C ILE A 33 19.41 -2.71 31.51
N ILE A 34 18.41 -2.50 30.65
CA ILE A 34 18.51 -2.78 29.22
C ILE A 34 19.63 -2.00 28.57
N ILE A 35 19.75 -0.71 28.86
CA ILE A 35 20.85 0.11 28.30
C ILE A 35 22.19 -0.41 28.78
N LYS A 36 22.39 -0.54 30.08
CA LYS A 36 23.68 -0.86 30.70
C LYS A 36 24.14 -2.30 30.46
N ASP A 37 23.21 -3.26 30.59
CA ASP A 37 23.54 -4.69 30.62
C ASP A 37 23.32 -5.38 29.26
N ILE A 38 22.58 -4.76 28.36
CA ILE A 38 22.32 -5.31 27.02
C ILE A 38 22.91 -4.42 25.92
N ILE A 39 22.51 -3.16 25.82
CA ILE A 39 22.87 -2.28 24.70
C ILE A 39 24.38 -1.95 24.72
N ASP A 40 24.90 -1.40 25.82
CA ASP A 40 26.29 -0.96 25.90
C ASP A 40 27.31 -2.09 25.66
N PRO A 41 27.17 -3.30 26.23
CA PRO A 41 28.11 -4.39 25.96
C PRO A 41 28.07 -4.88 24.51
N LYS A 42 26.87 -4.94 23.90
CA LYS A 42 26.72 -5.37 22.50
C LYS A 42 27.22 -4.31 21.52
N LEU A 43 27.08 -3.03 21.86
CA LEU A 43 27.65 -1.93 21.09
C LEU A 43 29.17 -2.09 20.98
N SER A 44 29.84 -2.26 22.13
CA SER A 44 31.30 -2.45 22.19
C SER A 44 31.75 -3.72 21.45
N LYS A 45 30.99 -4.83 21.60
CA LYS A 45 31.28 -6.10 20.92
C LYS A 45 31.24 -5.99 19.40
N ASN A 46 30.29 -5.20 18.86
CA ASN A 46 30.05 -5.03 17.42
C ASN A 46 30.72 -3.77 16.85
N ASN A 47 31.76 -3.21 17.50
CA ASN A 47 32.50 -2.01 17.07
C ASN A 47 31.59 -0.78 16.84
N GLY A 48 30.46 -0.69 17.54
CA GLY A 48 29.56 0.44 17.44
C GLY A 48 29.90 1.59 18.36
N LYS A 49 29.48 2.79 17.98
CA LYS A 49 29.60 4.01 18.82
C LYS A 49 28.19 4.52 19.13
N LEU A 50 27.88 4.66 20.43
CA LEU A 50 26.68 5.38 20.86
C LEU A 50 26.89 6.88 20.58
N ILE A 51 25.97 7.49 19.88
CA ILE A 51 25.99 8.93 19.61
C ILE A 51 25.23 9.67 20.70
N LYS A 52 23.99 9.23 20.97
CA LYS A 52 23.16 9.82 22.02
C LYS A 52 22.02 8.89 22.41
N THR A 53 21.51 9.11 23.62
CA THR A 53 20.20 8.61 24.05
C THR A 53 19.14 9.70 23.85
N THR A 54 17.93 9.32 23.47
CA THR A 54 16.82 10.24 23.16
C THR A 54 15.66 10.08 24.16
N GLY A 55 15.97 9.94 25.43
CA GLY A 55 14.99 9.64 26.48
C GLY A 55 14.70 8.14 26.56
N ASP A 56 13.76 7.67 25.78
CA ASP A 56 13.37 6.26 25.65
C ASP A 56 14.09 5.52 24.51
N GLY A 57 14.82 6.22 23.68
CA GLY A 57 15.53 5.66 22.54
C GLY A 57 17.05 5.88 22.56
N PHE A 58 17.72 5.41 21.51
CA PHE A 58 19.14 5.59 21.29
C PHE A 58 19.47 5.76 19.80
N LEU A 59 20.61 6.41 19.52
CA LEU A 59 21.18 6.55 18.20
C LEU A 59 22.63 6.07 18.24
N ALA A 60 22.96 5.09 17.40
CA ALA A 60 24.28 4.49 17.32
C ALA A 60 24.77 4.42 15.87
N VAL A 61 26.09 4.32 15.68
CA VAL A 61 26.71 4.20 14.35
C VAL A 61 27.72 3.06 14.30
N PHE A 62 27.88 2.50 13.09
CA PHE A 62 28.78 1.39 12.81
C PHE A 62 29.48 1.61 11.47
N GLU A 63 30.73 1.13 11.34
CA GLU A 63 31.49 1.26 10.11
C GLU A 63 30.87 0.50 8.93
N ASN A 64 30.22 -0.62 9.20
CA ASN A 64 29.59 -1.46 8.17
C ASN A 64 28.19 -1.96 8.57
N CYS A 65 27.45 -2.47 7.58
CA CYS A 65 26.06 -2.90 7.76
C CYS A 65 25.94 -4.24 8.52
N ASP A 66 26.92 -5.14 8.39
CA ASP A 66 26.88 -6.44 9.07
C ASP A 66 26.98 -6.27 10.59
N GLU A 67 27.87 -5.38 11.07
CA GLU A 67 28.01 -5.07 12.49
C GLU A 67 26.76 -4.43 13.07
N SER A 68 26.14 -3.47 12.37
CA SER A 68 24.92 -2.81 12.81
C SER A 68 23.74 -3.77 12.88
N LEU A 69 23.62 -4.69 11.93
CA LEU A 69 22.57 -5.70 11.91
C LEU A 69 22.80 -6.78 12.99
N SER A 70 24.03 -7.26 13.15
CA SER A 70 24.40 -8.22 14.22
C SER A 70 24.09 -7.64 15.60
N PHE A 71 24.52 -6.41 15.86
CA PHE A 71 24.19 -5.68 17.07
C PHE A 71 22.70 -5.65 17.32
N SER A 72 21.91 -5.24 16.32
CA SER A 72 20.45 -5.10 16.43
C SER A 72 19.75 -6.43 16.71
N ILE A 73 20.20 -7.53 16.08
CA ILE A 73 19.69 -8.88 16.33
C ILE A 73 20.01 -9.34 17.76
N GLU A 74 21.26 -9.12 18.21
CA GLU A 74 21.70 -9.56 19.53
C GLU A 74 20.94 -8.84 20.65
N ILE A 75 20.75 -7.50 20.56
CA ILE A 75 20.01 -6.77 21.59
C ILE A 75 18.53 -7.13 21.62
N GLN A 76 17.87 -7.24 20.45
CA GLN A 76 16.46 -7.61 20.40
C GLN A 76 16.22 -9.02 20.98
N ASN A 77 17.04 -10.01 20.63
CA ASN A 77 16.92 -11.36 21.18
C ASN A 77 17.09 -11.36 22.71
N GLN A 78 18.05 -10.62 23.25
CA GLN A 78 18.30 -10.57 24.68
C GLN A 78 17.18 -9.82 25.42
N ILE A 79 16.63 -8.74 24.85
CA ILE A 79 15.48 -8.03 25.42
C ILE A 79 14.25 -8.96 25.40
N ILE A 80 13.97 -9.67 24.30
CA ILE A 80 12.88 -10.63 24.21
C ILE A 80 13.02 -11.71 25.28
N ASP A 81 14.22 -12.24 25.48
CA ASP A 81 14.47 -13.27 26.51
C ASP A 81 14.28 -12.73 27.93
N GLN A 82 14.77 -11.53 28.23
CA GLN A 82 14.60 -10.88 29.53
C GLN A 82 13.12 -10.59 29.85
N GLU A 83 12.35 -10.21 28.84
CA GLU A 83 10.94 -9.84 29.00
C GLU A 83 9.97 -11.03 28.93
N LYS A 84 10.46 -12.28 28.76
CA LYS A 84 9.61 -13.49 28.69
C LYS A 84 8.70 -13.69 29.89
N ILE A 85 9.17 -13.35 31.08
CA ILE A 85 8.44 -13.53 32.35
C ILE A 85 7.51 -12.36 32.68
N ILE A 86 7.56 -11.29 31.91
CA ILE A 86 6.73 -10.10 32.13
C ILE A 86 5.39 -10.28 31.41
N ILE A 87 4.32 -9.84 32.03
CA ILE A 87 2.98 -9.87 31.41
C ILE A 87 2.95 -9.02 30.15
N PRO A 88 2.22 -9.43 29.11
CA PRO A 88 2.28 -8.82 27.76
C PRO A 88 2.14 -7.30 27.75
N GLU A 89 1.21 -6.75 28.54
CA GLU A 89 0.88 -5.33 28.61
C GLU A 89 2.01 -4.47 29.18
N LYS A 90 2.87 -5.06 30.02
CA LYS A 90 3.99 -4.38 30.70
C LYS A 90 5.35 -4.69 30.08
N LYS A 91 5.42 -5.47 29.00
CA LYS A 91 6.69 -5.79 28.32
C LYS A 91 7.31 -4.54 27.71
N ILE A 92 8.62 -4.43 27.87
CA ILE A 92 9.43 -3.44 27.15
C ILE A 92 9.80 -4.03 25.80
N TRP A 93 9.37 -3.37 24.75
CA TRP A 93 9.72 -3.68 23.36
C TRP A 93 10.48 -2.52 22.76
N TYR A 94 11.52 -2.81 21.99
CA TYR A 94 12.17 -1.81 21.15
C TYR A 94 11.77 -2.00 19.69
N ARG A 95 11.69 -0.91 18.94
CA ARG A 95 11.72 -0.87 17.49
C ARG A 95 13.11 -0.45 17.06
N ILE A 96 13.65 -1.06 16.01
CA ILE A 96 14.98 -0.71 15.50
C ILE A 96 14.89 -0.42 14.00
N GLY A 97 15.43 0.74 13.60
CA GLY A 97 15.60 1.14 12.21
C GLY A 97 17.07 1.28 11.85
N ILE A 98 17.48 0.69 10.71
CA ILE A 98 18.86 0.77 10.23
C ILE A 98 18.89 1.40 8.84
N ASN A 99 19.74 2.40 8.66
CA ASN A 99 20.00 3.01 7.36
C ASN A 99 21.52 3.15 7.12
N TYR A 100 21.91 3.14 5.84
CA TYR A 100 23.31 3.31 5.44
C TYR A 100 23.45 4.43 4.44
N GLY A 101 24.29 5.42 4.75
CA GLY A 101 24.48 6.56 3.85
C GLY A 101 25.52 7.57 4.35
N GLU A 102 25.65 8.68 3.62
CA GLU A 102 26.59 9.74 3.91
C GLU A 102 26.04 10.70 4.97
N ILE A 103 26.77 10.85 6.07
CA ILE A 103 26.47 11.76 7.17
C ILE A 103 27.56 12.83 7.34
N ILE A 104 27.23 13.86 8.11
CA ILE A 104 28.15 14.87 8.58
C ILE A 104 28.45 14.60 10.06
N LEU A 105 29.71 14.47 10.39
CA LEU A 105 30.21 14.33 11.77
C LEU A 105 30.65 15.70 12.27
N GLU A 106 30.14 16.14 13.42
CA GLU A 106 30.49 17.39 14.08
C GLU A 106 30.30 17.29 15.59
N ASN A 107 31.36 17.56 16.36
CA ASN A 107 31.34 17.58 17.84
C ASN A 107 30.71 16.34 18.49
N ASP A 108 31.09 15.15 18.05
CA ASP A 108 30.55 13.85 18.48
C ASP A 108 29.07 13.61 18.21
N ASP A 109 28.37 14.50 17.47
CA ASP A 109 27.04 14.28 16.95
C ASP A 109 27.03 14.02 15.43
N ILE A 110 25.93 13.50 14.91
CA ILE A 110 25.74 13.18 13.50
C ILE A 110 24.55 13.93 12.90
N PHE A 111 24.72 14.44 11.69
CA PHE A 111 23.73 15.21 10.97
C PHE A 111 23.58 14.72 9.53
N GLY A 112 22.39 14.89 9.00
CA GLY A 112 22.08 14.59 7.60
C GLY A 112 20.75 13.89 7.42
N ASN A 113 20.30 13.84 6.18
CA ASN A 113 19.04 13.20 5.81
C ASN A 113 19.01 11.70 6.18
N GLU A 114 20.16 11.05 6.11
CA GLU A 114 20.32 9.62 6.39
C GLU A 114 20.00 9.26 7.86
N VAL A 115 20.27 10.18 8.79
CA VAL A 115 19.89 10.03 10.20
C VAL A 115 18.37 10.07 10.37
N ASN A 116 17.72 10.98 9.65
CA ASN A 116 16.26 11.08 9.66
C ASN A 116 15.62 9.82 9.07
N ILE A 117 16.18 9.27 7.98
CA ILE A 117 15.71 8.03 7.38
C ILE A 117 15.78 6.89 8.40
N ALA A 118 16.89 6.70 9.12
CA ALA A 118 17.02 5.67 10.15
C ALA A 118 15.90 5.76 11.21
N SER A 119 15.65 6.97 11.74
CA SER A 119 14.59 7.20 12.74
C SER A 119 13.18 6.98 12.16
N ARG A 120 12.95 7.31 10.88
CA ARG A 120 11.65 7.06 10.26
C ARG A 120 11.43 5.58 9.93
N VAL A 121 12.48 4.86 9.57
CA VAL A 121 12.44 3.40 9.36
C VAL A 121 12.22 2.68 10.69
N GLU A 122 12.78 3.19 11.79
CA GLU A 122 12.48 2.72 13.14
C GLU A 122 10.98 2.86 13.46
N SER A 123 10.41 4.05 13.23
CA SER A 123 9.03 4.34 13.62
C SER A 123 7.96 3.50 12.89
N ILE A 124 8.28 2.92 11.75
CA ILE A 124 7.41 1.98 11.02
C ILE A 124 7.72 0.51 11.32
N CYS A 125 8.68 0.24 12.20
CA CYS A 125 9.05 -1.10 12.58
C CYS A 125 8.05 -1.70 13.57
N GLU A 126 7.78 -3.00 13.46
CA GLU A 126 6.99 -3.73 14.43
C GLU A 126 7.71 -3.80 15.80
N PRO A 127 6.96 -3.76 16.92
CA PRO A 127 7.54 -3.94 18.25
C PRO A 127 8.38 -5.22 18.38
N GLY A 128 9.64 -5.11 18.78
CA GLY A 128 10.58 -6.24 18.88
C GLY A 128 11.20 -6.65 17.53
N GLY A 129 10.92 -5.92 16.46
CA GLY A 129 11.48 -6.15 15.12
C GLY A 129 12.68 -5.26 14.79
N ILE A 130 13.23 -5.47 13.59
CA ILE A 130 14.30 -4.67 12.99
C ILE A 130 13.88 -4.33 11.56
N SER A 131 13.88 -3.04 11.21
CA SER A 131 13.65 -2.57 9.83
C SER A 131 14.94 -2.02 9.26
N ILE A 132 15.27 -2.38 8.02
CA ILE A 132 16.47 -1.92 7.33
C ILE A 132 16.11 -1.33 5.97
N THR A 133 16.85 -0.35 5.48
CA THR A 133 16.68 0.18 4.12
C THR A 133 17.34 -0.71 3.07
N SER A 134 16.95 -0.53 1.79
CA SER A 134 17.63 -1.19 0.67
C SER A 134 19.11 -0.85 0.59
N SER A 135 19.52 0.34 1.02
CA SER A 135 20.94 0.72 1.09
C SER A 135 21.72 -0.14 2.09
N VAL A 136 21.10 -0.52 3.22
CA VAL A 136 21.69 -1.49 4.16
C VAL A 136 21.77 -2.87 3.52
N LYS A 137 20.66 -3.38 2.98
CA LYS A 137 20.60 -4.71 2.34
C LYS A 137 21.67 -4.88 1.26
N GLN A 138 21.86 -3.88 0.40
CA GLN A 138 22.85 -3.92 -0.68
C GLN A 138 24.31 -3.93 -0.18
N ASN A 139 24.56 -3.50 1.04
CA ASN A 139 25.90 -3.43 1.65
C ASN A 139 26.12 -4.49 2.72
N LEU A 140 25.16 -5.41 2.93
CA LEU A 140 25.39 -6.63 3.73
C LEU A 140 26.26 -7.61 2.95
N LYS A 141 27.20 -8.23 3.65
CA LYS A 141 28.03 -9.34 3.13
C LYS A 141 27.46 -10.69 3.52
N THR A 142 26.54 -10.73 4.45
CA THR A 142 25.95 -11.95 5.02
C THR A 142 24.68 -12.31 4.25
N ASP A 143 24.69 -13.43 3.52
CA ASP A 143 23.57 -13.90 2.67
C ASP A 143 22.49 -14.71 3.41
N ASN A 144 22.72 -15.08 4.68
CA ASN A 144 21.89 -16.06 5.38
C ASN A 144 20.76 -15.48 6.26
N ILE A 145 20.44 -14.18 6.12
CA ILE A 145 19.41 -13.54 6.94
C ILE A 145 18.13 -13.39 6.13
N LYS A 146 17.07 -14.07 6.56
CA LYS A 146 15.75 -13.92 5.93
C LYS A 146 15.14 -12.56 6.27
N LEU A 147 15.18 -11.64 5.32
CA LEU A 147 14.60 -10.32 5.40
C LEU A 147 13.30 -10.30 4.59
N LYS A 148 12.21 -9.89 5.21
CA LYS A 148 10.93 -9.67 4.54
C LYS A 148 10.97 -8.29 3.88
N ASN A 149 10.84 -8.23 2.56
CA ASN A 149 10.66 -6.95 1.87
C ASN A 149 9.28 -6.38 2.23
N ILE A 150 9.23 -5.20 2.86
CA ILE A 150 7.99 -4.47 3.12
C ILE A 150 7.77 -3.32 2.13
N GLY A 151 8.60 -3.27 1.08
CA GLY A 151 8.49 -2.37 -0.05
C GLY A 151 8.88 -0.94 0.22
N TYR A 152 8.51 -0.07 -0.69
CA TYR A 152 8.81 1.35 -0.61
C TYR A 152 7.87 2.05 0.36
N GLN A 153 8.43 2.66 1.38
CA GLN A 153 7.71 3.38 2.43
C GLN A 153 7.85 4.89 2.23
N VAL A 154 6.72 5.59 2.26
CA VAL A 154 6.71 7.06 2.30
C VAL A 154 6.95 7.50 3.73
N LEU A 155 8.11 8.04 3.99
CA LEU A 155 8.53 8.45 5.33
C LEU A 155 8.31 9.96 5.52
N LYS A 156 7.78 10.34 6.68
CA LYS A 156 7.47 11.74 7.00
C LYS A 156 8.69 12.65 6.78
N ASN A 157 8.54 13.69 5.98
CA ASN A 157 9.58 14.66 5.61
C ASN A 157 10.76 14.08 4.79
N ILE A 158 10.61 12.90 4.19
CA ILE A 158 11.57 12.33 3.25
C ILE A 158 10.97 12.41 1.85
N LYS A 159 11.65 13.11 0.94
CA LYS A 159 11.10 13.41 -0.40
C LYS A 159 10.89 12.20 -1.29
N LYS A 160 11.71 11.16 -1.14
CA LYS A 160 11.63 9.95 -1.97
C LYS A 160 11.22 8.76 -1.11
N PRO A 161 10.31 7.90 -1.60
CA PRO A 161 10.03 6.64 -0.93
C PRO A 161 11.30 5.82 -0.70
N VAL A 162 11.39 5.17 0.45
CA VAL A 162 12.52 4.36 0.86
C VAL A 162 12.10 2.89 0.87
N GLU A 163 12.81 2.06 0.16
CA GLU A 163 12.58 0.61 0.18
C GLU A 163 13.08 0.03 1.50
N VAL A 164 12.20 -0.70 2.22
CA VAL A 164 12.45 -1.19 3.57
C VAL A 164 12.25 -2.70 3.65
N TYR A 165 13.10 -3.34 4.41
CA TYR A 165 13.06 -4.76 4.73
C TYR A 165 12.90 -4.93 6.24
N GLN A 166 12.20 -5.96 6.69
CA GLN A 166 11.98 -6.25 8.10
C GLN A 166 12.47 -7.62 8.50
N LEU A 167 12.99 -7.72 9.71
CA LEU A 167 13.31 -8.94 10.43
C LEU A 167 12.47 -8.99 11.70
N ASN A 168 11.59 -9.99 11.82
CA ASN A 168 10.80 -10.23 13.03
C ASN A 168 11.44 -11.38 13.82
N LEU A 169 11.89 -11.09 15.04
CA LEU A 169 12.57 -12.07 15.91
C LEU A 169 11.62 -12.79 16.86
N LYS A 170 10.35 -12.36 16.95
CA LYS A 170 9.35 -12.99 17.84
C LYS A 170 8.88 -14.36 17.30
N ASP A 171 8.91 -14.54 16.01
CA ASP A 171 8.37 -15.73 15.35
C ASP A 171 9.47 -16.78 15.13
N LYS A 172 9.88 -17.49 16.20
CA LYS A 172 10.76 -18.68 16.06
C LYS A 172 10.10 -19.87 15.36
N ASN A 173 8.81 -19.79 15.00
CA ASN A 173 8.01 -20.84 14.37
C ASN A 173 7.33 -20.42 13.06
N LEU A 174 7.85 -19.42 12.37
CA LEU A 174 7.40 -19.18 11.00
C LEU A 174 8.22 -20.06 10.05
N ASP A 175 7.73 -21.27 9.81
CA ASP A 175 7.85 -21.90 8.51
C ASP A 175 7.19 -20.93 7.52
N LEU A 176 8.01 -20.05 6.96
CA LEU A 176 7.62 -19.14 5.91
C LEU A 176 7.46 -19.94 4.62
N ASP A 177 6.32 -20.60 4.53
CA ASP A 177 5.75 -20.99 3.25
C ASP A 177 5.11 -19.75 2.60
N LEU A 178 5.95 -18.75 2.36
CA LEU A 178 5.67 -17.66 1.45
C LEU A 178 6.70 -17.72 0.33
N THR A 179 6.41 -18.55 -0.64
CA THR A 179 6.79 -18.23 -2.01
C THR A 179 6.10 -16.90 -2.33
N GLU A 180 6.71 -15.78 -1.89
CA GLU A 180 6.42 -14.50 -2.48
C GLU A 180 6.78 -14.64 -3.96
N SER A 181 5.78 -14.84 -4.80
CA SER A 181 5.94 -14.55 -6.22
C SER A 181 6.20 -13.05 -6.27
N ASP A 182 7.47 -12.69 -6.43
CA ASP A 182 7.88 -11.31 -6.47
C ASP A 182 7.12 -10.62 -7.58
N GLN A 183 6.31 -9.60 -7.25
CA GLN A 183 5.75 -8.76 -8.28
C GLN A 183 6.91 -7.96 -8.90
N GLU A 184 7.01 -8.00 -10.21
CA GLU A 184 7.98 -7.21 -10.95
C GLU A 184 7.43 -5.80 -11.16
N ILE A 185 8.02 -4.80 -10.49
CA ILE A 185 7.61 -3.39 -10.62
C ILE A 185 8.44 -2.72 -11.69
N ARG A 186 7.77 -2.05 -12.63
CA ARG A 186 8.35 -1.29 -13.74
C ARG A 186 7.74 0.11 -13.80
N TYR A 187 8.36 0.98 -14.58
CA TYR A 187 7.93 2.35 -14.79
C TYR A 187 7.88 2.66 -16.28
N CYS A 188 6.82 3.35 -16.70
CA CYS A 188 6.69 3.89 -18.06
C CYS A 188 6.27 5.36 -18.01
N LEU A 189 6.34 6.03 -19.16
CA LEU A 189 5.94 7.42 -19.30
C LEU A 189 4.59 7.50 -20.02
N SER A 190 3.64 8.21 -19.42
CA SER A 190 2.40 8.61 -20.08
C SER A 190 2.66 9.66 -21.16
N GLN A 191 1.65 10.01 -21.97
CA GLN A 191 1.79 10.95 -23.09
C GLN A 191 2.29 12.33 -22.65
N ASP A 192 1.94 12.76 -21.45
CA ASP A 192 2.35 14.03 -20.84
C ASP A 192 3.63 13.92 -19.98
N HIS A 193 4.41 12.85 -20.18
CA HIS A 193 5.62 12.52 -19.43
C HIS A 193 5.42 12.25 -17.93
N THR A 194 4.20 12.05 -17.46
CA THR A 194 3.94 11.57 -16.11
C THR A 194 4.46 10.14 -15.97
N THR A 195 5.25 9.87 -14.94
CA THR A 195 5.76 8.53 -14.63
C THR A 195 4.65 7.68 -14.02
N ILE A 196 4.39 6.52 -14.64
CA ILE A 196 3.41 5.54 -14.18
C ILE A 196 4.13 4.27 -13.76
N ALA A 197 3.91 3.86 -12.52
CA ALA A 197 4.41 2.59 -11.98
C ALA A 197 3.40 1.48 -12.23
N TYR A 198 3.87 0.35 -12.75
CA TYR A 198 3.04 -0.84 -12.93
C TYR A 198 3.76 -2.10 -12.45
N ALA A 199 3.00 -3.12 -12.08
CA ALA A 199 3.51 -4.40 -11.65
C ALA A 199 2.96 -5.54 -12.49
N LYS A 200 3.78 -6.57 -12.66
CA LYS A 200 3.42 -7.87 -13.25
C LYS A 200 3.71 -8.97 -12.23
N PHE A 201 2.83 -9.95 -12.14
CA PHE A 201 3.07 -11.20 -11.41
C PHE A 201 2.23 -12.34 -12.01
N GLY A 202 2.51 -13.55 -11.55
CA GLY A 202 1.87 -14.74 -12.12
C GLY A 202 2.41 -15.11 -13.51
N SER A 203 1.84 -16.15 -14.08
CA SER A 203 2.24 -16.67 -15.39
C SER A 203 1.01 -17.14 -16.19
N GLY A 204 1.07 -17.02 -17.51
CA GLY A 204 -0.02 -17.37 -18.42
C GLY A 204 -0.41 -16.21 -19.34
N PRO A 205 -1.62 -16.26 -19.96
CA PRO A 205 -2.12 -15.19 -20.80
C PRO A 205 -2.17 -13.85 -20.05
N PRO A 206 -1.96 -12.72 -20.73
CA PRO A 206 -2.03 -11.41 -20.08
C PRO A 206 -3.46 -11.07 -19.64
N LEU A 207 -3.59 -10.48 -18.47
CA LEU A 207 -4.80 -9.83 -17.96
C LEU A 207 -4.38 -8.57 -17.24
N ILE A 208 -5.00 -7.44 -17.53
CA ILE A 208 -4.67 -6.17 -16.91
C ILE A 208 -5.84 -5.62 -16.08
N LYS A 209 -5.54 -5.11 -14.89
CA LYS A 209 -6.50 -4.40 -14.04
C LYS A 209 -6.36 -2.90 -14.27
N ALA A 210 -7.44 -2.27 -14.73
CA ALA A 210 -7.54 -0.81 -14.71
C ALA A 210 -7.58 -0.30 -13.26
N PRO A 211 -6.94 0.84 -12.95
CA PRO A 211 -6.91 1.37 -11.60
C PRO A 211 -8.30 1.83 -11.17
N ASN A 212 -8.58 1.63 -9.89
CA ASN A 212 -9.73 2.21 -9.20
C ASN A 212 -9.29 3.40 -8.34
N PHE A 213 -10.22 4.09 -7.72
CA PHE A 213 -9.92 5.16 -6.78
C PHE A 213 -9.03 4.63 -5.65
N MET A 214 -7.85 5.23 -5.50
CA MET A 214 -6.73 4.84 -4.67
C MET A 214 -6.15 3.47 -5.05
N THR A 215 -4.94 3.50 -5.57
CA THR A 215 -4.15 2.31 -5.86
C THR A 215 -2.78 2.43 -5.23
N SER A 216 -2.28 1.33 -4.73
CA SER A 216 -0.90 1.21 -4.30
C SER A 216 -0.40 -0.18 -4.62
N LEU A 217 0.56 -0.28 -5.54
CA LEU A 217 1.16 -1.55 -5.91
C LEU A 217 1.71 -2.31 -4.71
N GLU A 218 2.22 -1.59 -3.73
CA GLU A 218 2.82 -2.18 -2.54
C GLU A 218 1.80 -2.48 -1.45
N HIS A 219 1.00 -1.48 -1.04
CA HIS A 219 0.04 -1.67 0.05
C HIS A 219 -1.07 -2.65 -0.33
N ASP A 220 -1.57 -2.59 -1.58
CA ASP A 220 -2.58 -3.53 -2.06
C ASP A 220 -2.07 -4.96 -2.06
N TRP A 221 -0.77 -5.17 -2.37
CA TRP A 221 -0.16 -6.50 -2.43
C TRP A 221 -0.29 -7.29 -1.12
N ARG A 222 -0.21 -6.59 0.01
CA ARG A 222 -0.30 -7.18 1.37
C ARG A 222 -1.66 -7.01 2.02
N SER A 223 -2.54 -6.25 1.38
CA SER A 223 -3.83 -5.91 1.94
C SER A 223 -4.76 -7.14 2.02
N PRO A 224 -5.38 -7.42 3.18
CA PRO A 224 -6.38 -8.47 3.32
C PRO A 224 -7.63 -8.22 2.47
N ILE A 225 -7.73 -7.04 1.82
CA ILE A 225 -8.82 -6.68 0.92
C ILE A 225 -8.53 -7.14 -0.51
N TRP A 226 -7.23 -7.16 -0.92
CA TRP A 226 -6.85 -7.39 -2.30
C TRP A 226 -6.15 -8.71 -2.56
N LYS A 227 -5.48 -9.29 -1.55
CA LYS A 227 -4.62 -10.47 -1.70
C LYS A 227 -5.32 -11.63 -2.43
N HIS A 228 -6.58 -11.90 -2.13
CA HIS A 228 -7.34 -12.99 -2.74
C HIS A 228 -7.61 -12.76 -4.23
N TYR A 229 -7.82 -11.51 -4.69
CA TYR A 229 -7.90 -11.20 -6.12
C TYR A 229 -6.57 -11.47 -6.83
N PHE A 230 -5.48 -11.09 -6.20
CA PHE A 230 -4.15 -11.28 -6.79
C PHE A 230 -3.80 -12.76 -6.88
N ASN A 231 -4.05 -13.53 -5.82
CA ASN A 231 -3.89 -14.98 -5.85
C ASN A 231 -4.75 -15.63 -6.93
N PHE A 232 -6.00 -15.21 -7.05
CA PHE A 232 -6.93 -15.72 -8.03
C PHE A 232 -6.47 -15.46 -9.46
N PHE A 233 -6.17 -14.23 -9.82
CA PHE A 233 -5.73 -13.89 -11.18
C PHE A 233 -4.32 -14.40 -11.48
N GLY A 234 -3.38 -14.24 -10.56
CA GLY A 234 -1.98 -14.65 -10.73
C GLY A 234 -1.79 -16.17 -10.84
N SER A 235 -2.74 -16.98 -10.34
CA SER A 235 -2.67 -18.44 -10.46
C SER A 235 -2.79 -18.97 -11.89
N SER A 236 -3.36 -18.17 -12.81
CA SER A 236 -3.66 -18.60 -14.19
C SER A 236 -3.31 -17.58 -15.28
N HIS A 237 -2.95 -16.36 -14.89
CA HIS A 237 -2.66 -15.26 -15.81
C HIS A 237 -1.37 -14.52 -15.42
N SER A 238 -0.68 -13.97 -16.41
CA SER A 238 0.23 -12.85 -16.19
C SER A 238 -0.62 -11.63 -15.90
N PHE A 239 -0.75 -11.28 -14.61
CA PHE A 239 -1.63 -10.22 -14.15
C PHE A 239 -0.88 -8.91 -14.03
N TYR A 240 -1.37 -7.89 -14.73
CA TYR A 240 -0.82 -6.54 -14.73
C TYR A 240 -1.73 -5.59 -13.96
N ARG A 241 -1.14 -4.71 -13.17
CA ARG A 241 -1.84 -3.63 -12.47
C ARG A 241 -0.91 -2.44 -12.32
N PHE A 242 -1.45 -1.26 -12.16
CA PHE A 242 -0.65 -0.04 -12.06
C PHE A 242 -1.24 0.96 -11.08
N ASP A 243 -0.38 1.83 -10.59
CA ASP A 243 -0.80 2.95 -9.76
C ASP A 243 -1.26 4.10 -10.63
N GLN A 244 -2.46 4.58 -10.37
CA GLN A 244 -2.99 5.76 -11.02
C GLN A 244 -2.08 6.96 -10.73
N ARG A 245 -1.93 7.87 -11.69
CA ARG A 245 -1.23 9.14 -11.46
C ARG A 245 -1.71 9.83 -10.17
N GLY A 246 -0.81 10.40 -9.41
CA GLY A 246 -1.10 10.96 -8.10
C GLY A 246 -1.21 9.94 -6.98
N ASN A 247 -0.95 8.64 -7.24
CA ASN A 247 -1.05 7.56 -6.25
C ASN A 247 0.19 6.66 -6.23
N GLY A 248 0.41 5.99 -5.10
CA GLY A 248 1.38 4.91 -4.95
C GLY A 248 2.78 5.27 -5.41
N PHE A 249 3.32 4.49 -6.33
CA PHE A 249 4.64 4.69 -6.92
C PHE A 249 4.64 5.53 -8.20
N SER A 250 3.48 5.90 -8.75
CA SER A 250 3.37 6.83 -9.85
C SER A 250 3.65 8.26 -9.37
N ASP A 251 3.90 9.19 -10.30
CA ASP A 251 4.14 10.59 -9.95
C ASP A 251 3.01 11.17 -9.11
N TRP A 252 3.37 11.74 -7.96
CA TRP A 252 2.43 12.39 -7.03
C TRP A 252 2.09 13.83 -7.42
N GLU A 253 2.90 14.46 -8.25
CA GLU A 253 2.72 15.83 -8.72
C GLU A 253 2.58 15.87 -10.26
N PRO A 254 1.62 15.09 -10.86
CA PRO A 254 1.41 15.14 -12.30
C PRO A 254 0.90 16.52 -12.70
N GLN A 255 1.25 16.96 -13.91
CA GLN A 255 0.79 18.27 -14.42
C GLN A 255 -0.74 18.38 -14.45
N ASN A 256 -1.41 17.29 -14.83
CA ASN A 256 -2.87 17.21 -14.89
C ASN A 256 -3.41 15.90 -14.34
N ILE A 257 -4.56 15.99 -13.67
CA ILE A 257 -5.39 14.85 -13.29
C ILE A 257 -6.73 15.04 -13.99
N SER A 258 -6.97 14.25 -15.04
CA SER A 258 -8.20 14.28 -15.83
C SER A 258 -8.58 12.86 -16.25
N PHE A 259 -9.81 12.69 -16.72
CA PHE A 259 -10.28 11.40 -17.20
C PHE A 259 -9.48 10.90 -18.43
N ASP A 260 -9.17 11.78 -19.36
CA ASP A 260 -8.40 11.45 -20.54
C ASP A 260 -6.98 10.98 -20.17
N ASN A 261 -6.35 11.63 -19.20
CA ASN A 261 -5.05 11.20 -18.68
C ASN A 261 -5.11 9.79 -18.05
N PHE A 262 -6.21 9.40 -17.40
CA PHE A 262 -6.35 8.03 -16.89
C PHE A 262 -6.39 6.97 -18.00
N VAL A 263 -6.98 7.32 -19.15
CA VAL A 263 -7.00 6.46 -20.33
C VAL A 263 -5.61 6.39 -20.98
N ASP A 264 -4.89 7.52 -21.04
CA ASP A 264 -3.54 7.59 -21.59
C ASP A 264 -2.52 6.86 -20.68
N ASP A 265 -2.71 6.86 -19.36
CA ASP A 265 -1.90 6.07 -18.44
C ASP A 265 -2.06 4.56 -18.68
N LEU A 266 -3.28 4.09 -18.90
CA LEU A 266 -3.53 2.70 -19.27
C LEU A 266 -2.84 2.36 -20.61
N ASP A 267 -2.90 3.26 -21.59
CA ASP A 267 -2.22 3.06 -22.89
C ASP A 267 -0.70 2.99 -22.74
N ALA A 268 -0.12 3.84 -21.89
CA ALA A 268 1.32 3.83 -21.60
C ALA A 268 1.77 2.48 -21.03
N VAL A 269 1.04 1.96 -20.05
CA VAL A 269 1.33 0.64 -19.44
C VAL A 269 1.17 -0.48 -20.47
N VAL A 270 0.10 -0.49 -21.26
CA VAL A 270 -0.15 -1.51 -22.29
C VAL A 270 0.96 -1.51 -23.33
N ASN A 271 1.43 -0.34 -23.78
CA ASN A 271 2.47 -0.21 -24.79
C ASN A 271 3.84 -0.64 -24.22
N ASP A 272 4.22 -0.22 -23.02
CA ASP A 272 5.48 -0.61 -22.38
C ASP A 272 5.53 -2.12 -22.10
N ALA A 273 4.44 -2.68 -21.61
CA ALA A 273 4.29 -4.11 -21.37
C ALA A 273 4.09 -4.93 -22.66
N LYS A 274 3.97 -4.28 -23.83
CA LYS A 274 3.79 -4.89 -25.17
C LYS A 274 2.60 -5.83 -25.23
N LEU A 275 1.47 -5.41 -24.67
CA LEU A 275 0.23 -6.19 -24.64
C LEU A 275 -0.60 -5.91 -25.89
N GLU A 276 -1.04 -6.98 -26.60
CA GLU A 276 -1.75 -6.82 -27.87
C GLU A 276 -3.23 -7.24 -27.80
N ASN A 277 -3.58 -8.29 -27.15
CA ASN A 277 -4.96 -8.78 -27.06
C ASN A 277 -5.19 -9.38 -25.69
N PHE A 278 -5.88 -8.66 -24.83
CA PHE A 278 -6.01 -9.01 -23.41
C PHE A 278 -7.37 -8.68 -22.84
N PRO A 279 -7.85 -9.44 -21.83
CA PRO A 279 -8.99 -9.03 -21.04
C PRO A 279 -8.62 -7.87 -20.09
N LEU A 280 -9.58 -6.94 -19.90
CA LEU A 280 -9.51 -5.89 -18.89
C LEU A 280 -10.38 -6.27 -17.70
N PHE A 281 -9.79 -6.28 -16.51
CA PHE A 281 -10.50 -6.30 -15.24
C PHE A 281 -10.65 -4.87 -14.71
N ALA A 282 -11.87 -4.46 -14.48
CA ALA A 282 -12.25 -3.12 -14.11
C ALA A 282 -13.09 -3.13 -12.84
N LEU A 283 -12.67 -2.38 -11.83
CA LEU A 283 -13.44 -2.16 -10.62
C LEU A 283 -13.80 -0.68 -10.51
N SER A 284 -15.07 -0.38 -10.14
CA SER A 284 -15.51 0.99 -9.85
C SER A 284 -15.20 1.96 -11.01
N GLN A 285 -14.48 3.04 -10.74
CA GLN A 285 -14.00 4.04 -11.72
C GLN A 285 -13.23 3.41 -12.88
N GLY A 286 -12.47 2.36 -12.64
CA GLY A 286 -11.71 1.66 -13.68
C GLY A 286 -12.59 1.15 -14.83
N THR A 287 -13.88 0.98 -14.59
CA THR A 287 -14.87 0.60 -15.61
C THR A 287 -14.98 1.67 -16.71
N ALA A 288 -15.14 2.92 -16.34
CA ALA A 288 -15.26 4.00 -17.33
C ALA A 288 -13.95 4.17 -18.12
N VAL A 289 -12.79 4.06 -17.46
CA VAL A 289 -11.48 4.09 -18.11
C VAL A 289 -11.36 2.92 -19.11
N SER A 290 -11.74 1.71 -18.71
CA SER A 290 -11.70 0.51 -19.55
C SER A 290 -12.65 0.62 -20.76
N ILE A 291 -13.83 1.17 -20.59
CA ILE A 291 -14.79 1.43 -21.67
C ILE A 291 -14.21 2.43 -22.67
N ALA A 292 -13.66 3.55 -22.19
CA ALA A 292 -13.06 4.55 -23.05
C ALA A 292 -11.84 3.98 -23.82
N TYR A 293 -11.00 3.21 -23.12
CA TYR A 293 -9.86 2.54 -23.72
C TYR A 293 -10.25 1.52 -24.77
N ALA A 294 -11.21 0.64 -24.49
CA ALA A 294 -11.68 -0.37 -25.42
C ALA A 294 -12.33 0.25 -26.68
N ALA A 295 -13.03 1.37 -26.55
CA ALA A 295 -13.57 2.10 -27.67
C ALA A 295 -12.48 2.78 -28.53
N LYS A 296 -11.40 3.25 -27.91
CA LYS A 296 -10.24 3.87 -28.59
C LYS A 296 -9.37 2.82 -29.27
N TYR A 297 -9.24 1.64 -28.67
CA TYR A 297 -8.38 0.55 -29.12
C TYR A 297 -9.11 -0.81 -29.20
N PRO A 298 -10.13 -0.95 -30.09
CA PRO A 298 -11.04 -2.11 -30.06
C PRO A 298 -10.36 -3.45 -30.40
N ARG A 299 -9.18 -3.44 -30.99
CA ARG A 299 -8.40 -4.65 -31.29
C ARG A 299 -7.51 -5.11 -30.15
N LYS A 300 -7.22 -4.22 -29.17
CA LYS A 300 -6.37 -4.56 -28.01
C LYS A 300 -7.11 -5.24 -26.87
N VAL A 301 -8.42 -4.97 -26.72
CA VAL A 301 -9.20 -5.51 -25.62
C VAL A 301 -10.10 -6.64 -26.10
N SER A 302 -9.91 -7.84 -25.55
CA SER A 302 -10.68 -9.02 -25.94
C SER A 302 -11.97 -9.18 -25.15
N LYS A 303 -11.98 -8.83 -23.88
CA LYS A 303 -13.11 -8.99 -22.94
C LYS A 303 -13.08 -7.91 -21.87
N LEU A 304 -14.25 -7.53 -21.36
CA LEU A 304 -14.36 -6.68 -20.15
C LEU A 304 -14.94 -7.47 -18.99
N ILE A 305 -14.27 -7.44 -17.85
CA ILE A 305 -14.75 -7.95 -16.57
C ILE A 305 -14.95 -6.75 -15.67
N ILE A 306 -16.18 -6.47 -15.29
CA ILE A 306 -16.59 -5.27 -14.54
C ILE A 306 -17.11 -5.71 -13.17
N LEU A 307 -16.55 -5.15 -12.10
CA LEU A 307 -17.00 -5.35 -10.72
C LEU A 307 -17.39 -3.99 -10.10
N GLY A 308 -18.65 -3.84 -9.67
CA GLY A 308 -19.14 -2.62 -9.02
C GLY A 308 -18.92 -1.35 -9.87
N GLY A 309 -19.01 -1.48 -11.20
CA GLY A 309 -18.66 -0.44 -12.15
C GLY A 309 -19.78 0.53 -12.50
N TYR A 310 -19.40 1.65 -13.13
CA TYR A 310 -20.34 2.65 -13.62
C TYR A 310 -19.85 3.31 -14.92
N ALA A 311 -20.80 3.84 -15.71
CA ALA A 311 -20.53 4.64 -16.92
C ALA A 311 -20.72 6.14 -16.68
N ARG A 312 -21.38 6.51 -15.59
CA ARG A 312 -21.73 7.90 -15.22
C ARG A 312 -21.33 8.18 -13.78
N GLY A 313 -20.57 9.23 -13.59
CA GLY A 313 -20.22 9.77 -12.28
C GLY A 313 -21.43 10.33 -11.54
N ARG A 314 -21.25 10.71 -10.26
CA ARG A 314 -22.32 11.18 -9.39
C ARG A 314 -23.04 12.41 -9.94
N ALA A 315 -22.32 13.28 -10.64
CA ALA A 315 -22.92 14.48 -11.28
C ALA A 315 -24.01 14.13 -12.32
N PHE A 316 -24.00 12.92 -12.91
CA PHE A 316 -24.93 12.49 -13.95
C PHE A 316 -25.96 11.45 -13.47
N ARG A 317 -25.77 10.86 -12.28
CA ARG A 317 -26.69 9.85 -11.73
C ARG A 317 -27.47 10.33 -10.51
N MET A 318 -27.11 11.48 -9.95
CA MET A 318 -27.80 12.08 -8.80
C MET A 318 -28.55 13.35 -9.20
N LYS A 319 -29.52 13.76 -8.39
CA LYS A 319 -30.13 15.11 -8.51
C LYS A 319 -29.08 16.17 -8.20
N ALA A 320 -29.05 17.26 -8.97
CA ALA A 320 -28.02 18.29 -8.87
C ALA A 320 -27.80 18.84 -7.45
N ASN A 321 -28.88 19.13 -6.71
CA ASN A 321 -28.78 19.64 -5.34
C ASN A 321 -28.17 18.61 -4.36
N ASP A 322 -28.51 17.34 -4.51
CA ASP A 322 -27.99 16.27 -3.66
C ASP A 322 -26.52 16.00 -3.98
N PHE A 323 -26.18 15.97 -5.26
CA PHE A 323 -24.80 15.87 -5.71
C PHE A 323 -23.92 16.98 -5.13
N GLN A 324 -24.34 18.23 -5.26
CA GLN A 324 -23.55 19.37 -4.79
C GLN A 324 -23.29 19.31 -3.28
N LYS A 325 -24.28 18.94 -2.48
CA LYS A 325 -24.14 18.77 -1.03
C LYS A 325 -23.13 17.65 -0.68
N ILE A 326 -23.31 16.47 -1.28
CA ILE A 326 -22.46 15.31 -0.98
C ILE A 326 -21.03 15.55 -1.47
N SER A 327 -20.85 16.05 -2.68
CA SER A 327 -19.53 16.34 -3.25
C SER A 327 -18.75 17.36 -2.43
N SER A 328 -19.41 18.45 -1.99
CA SER A 328 -18.77 19.45 -1.12
C SER A 328 -18.41 18.90 0.26
N MET A 329 -19.26 18.04 0.82
CA MET A 329 -18.98 17.38 2.10
C MET A 329 -17.78 16.43 1.98
N ASP A 330 -17.77 15.55 0.98
CA ASP A 330 -16.67 14.60 0.74
C ASP A 330 -15.36 15.36 0.55
N GLU A 331 -15.34 16.41 -0.26
CA GLU A 331 -14.16 17.21 -0.50
C GLU A 331 -13.64 17.88 0.79
N ALA A 332 -14.51 18.52 1.56
CA ALA A 332 -14.14 19.13 2.82
C ALA A 332 -13.58 18.11 3.80
N MET A 333 -14.20 16.94 3.85
CA MET A 333 -13.77 15.82 4.65
C MET A 333 -12.40 15.30 4.21
N ILE A 334 -12.16 15.11 2.93
CA ILE A 334 -10.86 14.67 2.40
C ILE A 334 -9.77 15.69 2.76
N LEU A 335 -9.98 16.96 2.44
CA LEU A 335 -8.97 17.99 2.64
C LEU A 335 -8.59 18.20 4.13
N ASN A 336 -9.50 17.96 5.07
CA ASN A 336 -9.27 18.17 6.49
C ASN A 336 -8.96 16.89 7.29
N GLY A 337 -9.31 15.70 6.76
CA GLY A 337 -9.24 14.46 7.53
C GLY A 337 -8.32 13.37 6.97
N TRP A 338 -7.90 13.49 5.69
CA TRP A 338 -7.18 12.42 5.00
C TRP A 338 -5.86 12.03 5.66
N GLU A 339 -5.06 13.02 6.02
CA GLU A 339 -3.71 12.85 6.55
C GLU A 339 -3.67 12.87 8.09
N GLN A 340 -4.83 13.05 8.76
CA GLN A 340 -4.88 13.11 10.22
C GLN A 340 -4.49 11.76 10.86
N GLU A 341 -3.88 11.82 12.05
CA GLU A 341 -3.58 10.62 12.84
C GLU A 341 -4.88 9.90 13.24
N ASN A 342 -5.90 10.65 13.68
CA ASN A 342 -7.21 10.09 14.00
C ASN A 342 -7.88 9.53 12.72
N PRO A 343 -8.19 8.22 12.64
CA PRO A 343 -8.76 7.62 11.46
C PRO A 343 -10.27 7.85 11.28
N ALA A 344 -10.93 8.49 12.22
CA ALA A 344 -12.41 8.58 12.24
C ALA A 344 -13.01 9.04 10.91
N PHE A 345 -12.34 10.00 10.26
CA PHE A 345 -12.76 10.48 8.96
C PHE A 345 -12.61 9.44 7.86
N ARG A 346 -11.43 8.81 7.78
CA ARG A 346 -11.18 7.76 6.79
C ARG A 346 -12.09 6.54 7.03
N GLN A 347 -12.40 6.22 8.28
CA GLN A 347 -13.37 5.15 8.62
C GLN A 347 -14.76 5.45 8.10
N PHE A 348 -15.23 6.70 8.23
CA PHE A 348 -16.51 7.10 7.66
C PHE A 348 -16.53 6.90 6.14
N PHE A 349 -15.48 7.35 5.46
CA PHE A 349 -15.35 7.18 4.01
C PHE A 349 -15.23 5.69 3.62
N ALA A 350 -14.40 4.93 4.32
CA ALA A 350 -14.19 3.50 4.11
C ALA A 350 -15.45 2.66 4.31
N SER A 351 -16.32 3.04 5.25
CA SER A 351 -17.58 2.32 5.53
C SER A 351 -18.55 2.30 4.34
N SER A 352 -18.43 3.25 3.42
CA SER A 352 -19.23 3.23 2.17
C SER A 352 -18.71 2.23 1.14
N PHE A 353 -17.46 1.79 1.26
CA PHE A 353 -16.87 0.79 0.38
C PHE A 353 -16.96 -0.62 0.96
N LEU A 354 -16.82 -0.75 2.26
CA LEU A 354 -16.65 -2.01 2.97
C LEU A 354 -17.48 -2.06 4.27
N PRO A 355 -18.82 -1.94 4.21
CA PRO A 355 -19.65 -1.91 5.41
C PRO A 355 -19.59 -3.21 6.22
N GLU A 356 -19.26 -4.35 5.62
CA GLU A 356 -19.20 -5.66 6.25
C GLU A 356 -17.76 -6.18 6.46
N ALA A 357 -16.75 -5.28 6.37
CA ALA A 357 -15.36 -5.63 6.58
C ALA A 357 -15.06 -5.93 8.05
N SER A 358 -14.12 -6.85 8.28
CA SER A 358 -13.53 -7.04 9.60
C SER A 358 -12.78 -5.77 10.07
N LYS A 359 -12.51 -5.68 11.37
CA LYS A 359 -11.71 -4.57 11.90
C LYS A 359 -10.34 -4.49 11.24
N GLU A 360 -9.68 -5.61 11.03
CA GLU A 360 -8.37 -5.67 10.35
C GLU A 360 -8.43 -5.15 8.92
N GLN A 361 -9.45 -5.54 8.15
CA GLN A 361 -9.67 -5.07 6.80
C GLN A 361 -9.98 -3.57 6.76
N MET A 362 -10.78 -3.07 7.69
CA MET A 362 -11.09 -1.65 7.83
C MET A 362 -9.85 -0.83 8.20
N ASP A 363 -9.05 -1.31 9.15
CA ASP A 363 -7.79 -0.66 9.56
C ASP A 363 -6.80 -0.65 8.38
N SER A 364 -6.69 -1.75 7.62
CA SER A 364 -5.88 -1.83 6.41
C SER A 364 -6.32 -0.79 5.37
N PHE A 365 -7.64 -0.68 5.11
CA PHE A 365 -8.16 0.30 4.13
C PHE A 365 -7.94 1.74 4.56
N ASN A 366 -8.08 2.04 5.87
CA ASN A 366 -7.77 3.36 6.43
C ASN A 366 -6.29 3.74 6.27
N ASN A 367 -5.40 2.77 6.44
CA ASN A 367 -3.96 2.98 6.28
C ASN A 367 -3.58 3.18 4.81
N ILE A 368 -4.15 2.37 3.90
CA ILE A 368 -3.96 2.54 2.45
C ILE A 368 -4.31 3.98 2.05
N MET A 369 -5.47 4.51 2.47
CA MET A 369 -5.86 5.88 2.16
C MET A 369 -4.78 6.89 2.54
N LYS A 370 -4.22 6.80 3.75
CA LYS A 370 -3.22 7.73 4.26
C LYS A 370 -1.90 7.69 3.47
N PHE A 371 -1.50 6.50 3.00
CA PHE A 371 -0.17 6.28 2.39
C PHE A 371 -0.18 6.29 0.86
N THR A 372 -1.35 6.17 0.25
CA THR A 372 -1.45 6.00 -1.21
C THR A 372 -1.40 7.32 -1.96
N THR A 373 -1.97 8.38 -1.41
CA THR A 373 -2.08 9.68 -2.08
C THR A 373 -2.25 10.83 -1.09
N SER A 374 -1.92 12.05 -1.51
CA SER A 374 -2.18 13.26 -0.71
C SER A 374 -3.68 13.60 -0.67
N ALA A 375 -4.09 14.35 0.37
CA ALA A 375 -5.45 14.89 0.46
C ALA A 375 -5.85 15.69 -0.80
N THR A 376 -4.93 16.49 -1.32
CA THR A 376 -5.14 17.30 -2.52
C THR A 376 -5.39 16.43 -3.75
N ASN A 377 -4.60 15.38 -3.95
CA ASN A 377 -4.78 14.47 -5.08
C ASN A 377 -6.05 13.64 -4.94
N ALA A 378 -6.34 13.12 -3.74
CA ALA A 378 -7.58 12.40 -3.48
C ALA A 378 -8.81 13.24 -3.84
N ALA A 379 -8.84 14.53 -3.43
CA ALA A 379 -9.92 15.45 -3.77
C ALA A 379 -10.00 15.71 -5.29
N LYS A 380 -8.86 15.93 -5.97
CA LYS A 380 -8.84 16.13 -7.43
C LYS A 380 -9.36 14.90 -8.18
N ILE A 381 -8.90 13.71 -7.81
CA ILE A 381 -9.33 12.46 -8.43
C ILE A 381 -10.82 12.23 -8.20
N LEU A 382 -11.32 12.49 -7.00
CA LEU A 382 -12.75 12.36 -6.71
C LEU A 382 -13.61 13.30 -7.57
N ARG A 383 -13.18 14.56 -7.74
CA ARG A 383 -13.87 15.52 -8.64
C ARG A 383 -13.91 15.02 -10.09
N VAL A 384 -12.79 14.46 -10.60
CA VAL A 384 -12.75 13.86 -11.94
C VAL A 384 -13.74 12.70 -12.03
N ASN A 385 -13.74 11.81 -11.04
CA ASN A 385 -14.63 10.65 -11.00
C ASN A 385 -16.11 11.05 -10.98
N ASP A 386 -16.45 12.14 -10.30
CA ASP A 386 -17.80 12.66 -10.26
C ASP A 386 -18.31 13.15 -11.62
N GLN A 387 -17.40 13.64 -12.45
CA GLN A 387 -17.70 14.19 -13.78
C GLN A 387 -17.57 13.16 -14.93
N ILE A 388 -17.23 11.92 -14.65
CA ILE A 388 -17.16 10.87 -15.67
C ILE A 388 -18.52 10.69 -16.37
N ASN A 389 -18.49 10.65 -17.70
CA ASN A 389 -19.63 10.28 -18.52
C ASN A 389 -19.18 9.61 -19.82
N VAL A 390 -19.28 8.28 -19.86
CA VAL A 390 -18.94 7.48 -21.04
C VAL A 390 -20.15 6.78 -21.68
N VAL A 391 -21.35 7.31 -21.44
CA VAL A 391 -22.61 6.71 -21.91
C VAL A 391 -22.65 6.54 -23.42
N GLU A 392 -22.26 7.58 -24.16
CA GLU A 392 -22.20 7.51 -25.63
C GLU A 392 -21.12 6.55 -26.14
N THR A 393 -20.08 6.32 -25.33
CA THR A 393 -18.99 5.40 -25.65
C THR A 393 -19.43 3.94 -25.52
N LEU A 394 -20.39 3.62 -24.63
CA LEU A 394 -20.93 2.26 -24.47
C LEU A 394 -21.47 1.68 -25.79
N LYS A 395 -22.07 2.52 -26.63
CA LYS A 395 -22.64 2.12 -27.94
C LYS A 395 -21.58 1.57 -28.91
N LYS A 396 -20.29 1.90 -28.68
CA LYS A 396 -19.16 1.47 -29.52
C LYS A 396 -18.54 0.16 -29.04
N ILE A 397 -18.93 -0.34 -27.86
CA ILE A 397 -18.38 -1.56 -27.27
C ILE A 397 -19.14 -2.77 -27.81
N GLU A 398 -18.42 -3.64 -28.52
CA GLU A 398 -18.96 -4.89 -29.09
C GLU A 398 -18.35 -6.15 -28.45
N ILE A 399 -17.26 -5.98 -27.69
CA ILE A 399 -16.58 -7.09 -27.03
C ILE A 399 -17.42 -7.68 -25.89
N PRO A 400 -17.28 -9.00 -25.63
CA PRO A 400 -17.96 -9.63 -24.50
C PRO A 400 -17.66 -8.93 -23.19
N SER A 401 -18.69 -8.75 -22.35
CA SER A 401 -18.59 -8.03 -21.08
C SER A 401 -19.30 -8.80 -19.97
N LEU A 402 -18.58 -9.10 -18.89
CA LEU A 402 -19.15 -9.67 -17.66
C LEU A 402 -19.29 -8.55 -16.64
N ILE A 403 -20.48 -8.37 -16.11
CA ILE A 403 -20.79 -7.37 -15.09
C ILE A 403 -21.16 -8.10 -13.80
N LEU A 404 -20.39 -7.87 -12.76
CA LEU A 404 -20.59 -8.39 -11.41
C LEU A 404 -20.91 -7.20 -10.51
N HIS A 405 -22.02 -7.22 -9.77
CA HIS A 405 -22.40 -6.07 -8.96
C HIS A 405 -23.10 -6.50 -7.67
N ALA A 406 -22.67 -5.93 -6.54
CA ALA A 406 -23.30 -6.18 -5.25
C ALA A 406 -24.68 -5.54 -5.17
N GLU A 407 -25.70 -6.29 -4.72
CA GLU A 407 -27.10 -5.84 -4.67
C GLU A 407 -27.30 -4.62 -3.77
N LYS A 408 -26.53 -4.55 -2.68
CA LYS A 408 -26.62 -3.50 -1.67
C LYS A 408 -25.39 -2.61 -1.65
N ASP A 409 -24.69 -2.50 -2.77
CA ASP A 409 -23.51 -1.63 -2.89
C ASP A 409 -23.86 -0.19 -2.51
N MET A 410 -23.25 0.29 -1.44
CA MET A 410 -23.51 1.64 -0.91
C MET A 410 -22.70 2.72 -1.63
N ARG A 411 -21.65 2.34 -2.36
CA ARG A 411 -20.79 3.28 -3.07
C ARG A 411 -21.25 3.54 -4.51
N VAL A 412 -21.53 2.47 -5.22
CA VAL A 412 -22.07 2.50 -6.59
C VAL A 412 -23.35 1.68 -6.62
N PRO A 413 -24.54 2.30 -6.70
CA PRO A 413 -25.81 1.59 -6.65
C PRO A 413 -25.92 0.50 -7.72
N PHE A 414 -26.54 -0.62 -7.39
CA PHE A 414 -26.78 -1.76 -8.29
C PHE A 414 -27.40 -1.35 -9.64
N THR A 415 -28.22 -0.30 -9.63
CA THR A 415 -28.81 0.29 -10.84
C THR A 415 -27.79 0.76 -11.87
N GLU A 416 -26.54 1.02 -11.49
CA GLU A 416 -25.46 1.32 -12.45
C GLU A 416 -25.00 0.04 -13.16
N GLY A 417 -24.98 -1.10 -12.49
CA GLY A 417 -24.75 -2.41 -13.11
C GLY A 417 -25.86 -2.77 -14.12
N GLU A 418 -27.12 -2.55 -13.75
CA GLU A 418 -28.27 -2.70 -14.66
C GLU A 418 -28.17 -1.73 -15.85
N PHE A 419 -27.76 -0.49 -15.59
CA PHE A 419 -27.54 0.50 -16.65
C PHE A 419 -26.46 0.05 -17.64
N LEU A 420 -25.33 -0.45 -17.18
CA LEU A 420 -24.27 -1.02 -18.02
C LEU A 420 -24.80 -2.19 -18.84
N ALA A 421 -25.48 -3.15 -18.20
CA ALA A 421 -26.04 -4.33 -18.88
C ALA A 421 -27.05 -3.96 -19.97
N LYS A 422 -27.84 -2.93 -19.76
CA LYS A 422 -28.79 -2.43 -20.75
C LYS A 422 -28.17 -1.81 -21.98
N HIS A 423 -26.96 -1.22 -21.83
CA HIS A 423 -26.33 -0.42 -22.89
C HIS A 423 -25.15 -1.11 -23.56
N LEU A 424 -24.55 -2.12 -22.96
CA LEU A 424 -23.52 -2.96 -23.57
C LEU A 424 -24.19 -4.09 -24.39
N LYS A 425 -23.90 -4.17 -25.68
CA LYS A 425 -24.56 -5.10 -26.61
C LYS A 425 -24.37 -6.59 -26.25
N ASN A 426 -23.18 -6.93 -25.78
CA ASN A 426 -22.80 -8.31 -25.48
C ASN A 426 -22.38 -8.43 -24.03
N SER A 427 -23.35 -8.39 -23.12
CA SER A 427 -23.08 -8.37 -21.69
C SER A 427 -23.90 -9.39 -20.91
N LYS A 428 -23.31 -9.91 -19.82
CA LYS A 428 -23.96 -10.71 -18.78
C LYS A 428 -23.86 -9.96 -17.47
N LEU A 429 -25.00 -9.73 -16.81
CA LEU A 429 -25.06 -9.19 -15.45
C LEU A 429 -25.25 -10.32 -14.45
N VAL A 430 -24.42 -10.34 -13.41
CA VAL A 430 -24.51 -11.23 -12.26
C VAL A 430 -24.69 -10.39 -11.00
N SER A 431 -25.79 -10.58 -10.33
CA SER A 431 -26.10 -10.00 -9.04
C SER A 431 -25.36 -10.76 -7.93
N LEU A 432 -24.71 -10.04 -7.02
CA LEU A 432 -23.97 -10.61 -5.90
C LEU A 432 -24.67 -10.25 -4.58
N PRO A 433 -24.98 -11.24 -3.73
CA PRO A 433 -25.58 -11.00 -2.41
C PRO A 433 -24.56 -10.41 -1.43
N SER A 434 -24.21 -9.13 -1.61
CA SER A 434 -23.24 -8.40 -0.81
C SER A 434 -23.67 -6.95 -0.65
N SER A 435 -23.17 -6.31 0.44
CA SER A 435 -23.25 -4.87 0.66
C SER A 435 -21.90 -4.17 0.39
N ASN A 436 -20.82 -4.95 0.24
CA ASN A 436 -19.49 -4.41 -0.01
C ASN A 436 -19.32 -4.02 -1.48
N HIS A 437 -18.70 -2.86 -1.71
CA HIS A 437 -18.32 -2.42 -3.05
C HIS A 437 -17.14 -3.23 -3.61
N ILE A 438 -16.21 -3.64 -2.73
CA ILE A 438 -15.12 -4.55 -3.01
C ILE A 438 -15.46 -5.87 -2.33
N ILE A 439 -15.71 -6.92 -3.08
CA ILE A 439 -16.08 -8.23 -2.54
C ILE A 439 -14.89 -8.82 -1.77
N LEU A 440 -15.12 -9.24 -0.53
CA LEU A 440 -14.10 -9.75 0.37
C LEU A 440 -14.00 -11.29 0.28
N GLU A 441 -12.83 -11.84 0.62
CA GLU A 441 -12.54 -13.27 0.53
C GLU A 441 -13.51 -14.14 1.33
N GLN A 442 -13.93 -13.64 2.50
CA GLN A 442 -14.82 -14.38 3.42
C GLN A 442 -16.29 -14.32 3.04
N GLU A 443 -16.69 -13.55 2.03
CA GLU A 443 -18.09 -13.46 1.61
C GLU A 443 -18.54 -14.70 0.83
N ASP A 444 -19.77 -15.16 1.09
CA ASP A 444 -20.37 -16.32 0.41
C ASP A 444 -20.45 -16.13 -1.12
N CYS A 445 -20.44 -14.89 -1.59
CA CYS A 445 -20.46 -14.59 -3.03
C CYS A 445 -19.07 -14.61 -3.70
N TRP A 446 -17.96 -14.68 -2.95
CA TRP A 446 -16.62 -14.74 -3.56
C TRP A 446 -16.44 -15.98 -4.48
N PRO A 447 -16.87 -17.20 -4.13
CA PRO A 447 -16.86 -18.34 -5.04
C PRO A 447 -17.69 -18.13 -6.32
N ILE A 448 -18.78 -17.36 -6.24
CA ILE A 448 -19.59 -16.99 -7.42
C ILE A 448 -18.75 -16.09 -8.34
N VAL A 449 -18.10 -15.07 -7.79
CA VAL A 449 -17.21 -14.18 -8.55
C VAL A 449 -16.12 -14.97 -9.27
N GLN A 450 -15.44 -15.87 -8.56
CA GLN A 450 -14.39 -16.72 -9.13
C GLN A 450 -14.90 -17.58 -10.29
N LYS A 451 -16.01 -18.28 -10.07
CA LYS A 451 -16.64 -19.14 -11.10
C LYS A 451 -17.00 -18.35 -12.35
N GLU A 452 -17.73 -17.26 -12.19
CA GLU A 452 -18.21 -16.46 -13.31
C GLU A 452 -17.05 -15.86 -14.13
N ILE A 453 -16.01 -15.36 -13.47
CA ILE A 453 -14.83 -14.84 -14.15
C ILE A 453 -14.08 -15.95 -14.89
N MET A 454 -13.86 -17.11 -14.26
CA MET A 454 -13.13 -18.22 -14.89
C MET A 454 -13.90 -18.80 -16.10
N GLU A 455 -15.21 -18.95 -16.01
CA GLU A 455 -16.04 -19.40 -17.14
C GLU A 455 -16.00 -18.38 -18.29
N PHE A 456 -16.13 -17.10 -17.94
CA PHE A 456 -16.09 -16.02 -18.92
C PHE A 456 -14.72 -15.88 -19.61
N LEU A 457 -13.63 -16.07 -18.91
CA LEU A 457 -12.29 -16.00 -19.51
C LEU A 457 -12.01 -17.16 -20.47
N LYS A 458 -12.61 -18.35 -20.22
CA LYS A 458 -12.48 -19.55 -21.07
C LYS A 458 -13.35 -19.51 -22.32
N SER A 459 -14.49 -18.82 -22.30
CA SER A 459 -15.38 -18.65 -23.46
C SER A 459 -14.71 -17.77 -24.54
#